data_2cc5253a0adb58d54960e5182a623763
#
_entry.id   2cc5253a0adb58d54960e5182a623763
#
_cell.length_a   1.000
_cell.length_b   1.000
_cell.length_c   1.000
_cell.angle_alpha   90.00
_cell.angle_beta   90.00
_cell.angle_gamma   90.00
#
_symmetry.space_group_name_H-M   'P 1'
#
loop_
_entity.id
_entity.type
_entity.pdbx_description
1 polymer ?
#
loop_
_entity_poly.entity_id
_entity_poly.type
_entity_poly.pdbx_seq_one_letter_code
_entity_poly.pdbx_strand_id
1 'polypeptide(L)'
;MNKIYLAIIALLALTSCANTYEIKGTSNVSTLDGRMLYLKILKDNNFKSIDSCDVLHGQFHFQGNLDSVKMGNIFMDDEPVLPLVLESGDITVKLDDAQQIVSSTPLNDKLFKKKKKYQQLQNQQRELVHKHDQAIMNGSDMNVVTQKLNAEAIQLSEQEDKLITNFVTENFDNVLGAGVFFLVTMGNQYPMLSPWIEDIMSKATDNFKNDPYVKD
;
A
#
# COMPACT_ATOMS: atom_id res chain seq x y z
N MET A 1 24.67 -7.38 50.59
CA MET A 1 25.04 -7.15 49.18
C MET A 1 24.00 -7.72 48.20
N ASN A 2 23.36 -8.86 48.46
CA ASN A 2 22.43 -9.50 47.53
C ASN A 2 21.11 -8.71 47.22
N LYS A 3 20.65 -7.86 48.17
CA LYS A 3 19.43 -7.06 47.96
C LYS A 3 19.59 -5.90 46.96
N ILE A 4 20.81 -5.39 46.81
CA ILE A 4 21.12 -4.30 45.85
C ILE A 4 21.18 -4.86 44.43
N TYR A 5 21.72 -6.06 44.23
CA TYR A 5 21.71 -6.73 42.91
C TYR A 5 20.31 -7.09 42.43
N LEU A 6 19.42 -7.51 43.35
CA LEU A 6 18.01 -7.77 43.04
C LEU A 6 17.25 -6.50 42.64
N ALA A 7 17.55 -5.36 43.27
CA ALA A 7 16.95 -4.08 42.86
C ALA A 7 17.43 -3.57 41.52
N ILE A 8 18.70 -3.79 41.17
CA ILE A 8 19.26 -3.40 39.85
C ILE A 8 18.69 -4.30 38.73
N ILE A 9 18.52 -5.60 38.98
CA ILE A 9 17.91 -6.52 37.99
C ILE A 9 16.43 -6.19 37.80
N ALA A 10 15.69 -5.78 38.86
CA ALA A 10 14.30 -5.35 38.73
C ALA A 10 14.14 -4.03 37.96
N LEU A 11 15.12 -3.11 38.02
CA LEU A 11 15.10 -1.87 37.24
C LEU A 11 15.33 -2.09 35.74
N LEU A 12 16.06 -3.13 35.35
CA LEU A 12 16.32 -3.47 33.93
C LEU A 12 15.13 -4.19 33.27
N ALA A 13 14.16 -4.69 34.05
CA ALA A 13 12.96 -5.35 33.54
C ALA A 13 11.84 -4.37 33.14
N LEU A 14 12.01 -3.07 33.35
CA LEU A 14 11.06 -2.02 32.98
C LEU A 14 11.40 -1.36 31.62
N THR A 15 12.10 -2.04 30.72
CA THR A 15 12.06 -1.67 29.32
C THR A 15 10.66 -1.98 28.81
N SER A 16 9.75 -1.05 29.05
CA SER A 16 8.48 -0.98 28.33
C SER A 16 8.83 -1.14 26.86
N CYS A 17 8.38 -2.22 26.21
CA CYS A 17 8.36 -2.29 24.77
C CYS A 17 7.38 -1.20 24.29
N ALA A 18 7.86 0.04 24.20
CA ALA A 18 7.14 1.07 23.51
C ALA A 18 7.02 0.55 22.06
N ASN A 19 5.79 0.32 21.62
CA ASN A 19 5.55 0.01 20.21
C ASN A 19 5.96 1.25 19.41
N THR A 20 7.13 1.17 18.78
CA THR A 20 7.68 2.26 17.96
C THR A 20 7.90 1.75 16.55
N TYR A 21 7.75 2.64 15.58
CA TYR A 21 8.18 2.40 14.21
C TYR A 21 9.39 3.29 13.90
N GLU A 22 10.26 2.78 13.05
CA GLU A 22 11.37 3.52 12.46
C GLU A 22 11.36 3.27 10.94
N ILE A 23 11.18 4.32 10.13
CA ILE A 23 11.17 4.24 8.67
C ILE A 23 12.49 4.78 8.16
N LYS A 24 13.29 3.92 7.52
CA LYS A 24 14.54 4.26 6.84
C LYS A 24 14.30 4.24 5.34
N GLY A 25 14.33 5.42 4.73
CA GLY A 25 14.04 5.60 3.32
C GLY A 25 15.26 5.96 2.50
N THR A 26 15.31 5.43 1.27
CA THR A 26 16.27 5.81 0.23
C THR A 26 15.55 6.13 -1.06
N SER A 27 16.08 7.10 -1.83
CA SER A 27 15.58 7.46 -3.14
C SER A 27 16.73 7.75 -4.10
N ASN A 28 16.60 7.30 -5.35
CA ASN A 28 17.43 7.71 -6.46
C ASN A 28 16.75 8.76 -7.36
N VAL A 29 15.53 9.17 -7.01
CA VAL A 29 14.74 10.16 -7.75
C VAL A 29 15.29 11.55 -7.43
N SER A 30 16.01 12.16 -8.38
CA SER A 30 16.70 13.43 -8.18
C SER A 30 15.75 14.60 -7.81
N THR A 31 14.48 14.54 -8.24
CA THR A 31 13.47 15.55 -7.93
C THR A 31 12.96 15.47 -6.49
N LEU A 32 13.28 14.42 -5.75
CA LEU A 32 12.95 14.28 -4.33
C LEU A 32 14.01 14.90 -3.41
N ASP A 33 15.25 15.03 -3.87
CA ASP A 33 16.32 15.58 -3.02
C ASP A 33 16.06 17.05 -2.66
N GLY A 34 16.18 17.39 -1.39
CA GLY A 34 15.82 18.70 -0.86
C GLY A 34 14.31 18.95 -0.67
N ARG A 35 13.45 17.97 -0.96
CA ARG A 35 12.00 18.08 -0.75
C ARG A 35 11.61 17.54 0.63
N MET A 36 10.52 18.11 1.16
CA MET A 36 9.93 17.63 2.40
C MET A 36 8.93 16.52 2.10
N LEU A 37 9.04 15.42 2.83
CA LEU A 37 8.08 14.33 2.84
C LEU A 37 7.24 14.39 4.13
N TYR A 38 5.98 14.03 4.01
CA TYR A 38 5.03 13.97 5.12
C TYR A 38 4.53 12.54 5.28
N LEU A 39 4.56 12.04 6.51
CA LEU A 39 3.89 10.81 6.86
C LEU A 39 2.47 11.13 7.33
N LYS A 40 1.48 10.71 6.56
CA LYS A 40 0.06 10.99 6.86
C LYS A 40 -0.70 9.69 7.12
N ILE A 41 -1.69 9.75 8.00
CA ILE A 41 -2.68 8.69 8.26
C ILE A 41 -4.09 9.21 7.97
N LEU A 42 -5.00 8.32 7.60
CA LEU A 42 -6.41 8.69 7.50
C LEU A 42 -7.01 8.79 8.90
N LYS A 43 -7.59 9.94 9.20
CA LYS A 43 -8.31 10.21 10.45
C LYS A 43 -9.47 11.16 10.18
N ASP A 44 -10.68 10.78 10.60
CA ASP A 44 -11.90 11.57 10.37
C ASP A 44 -12.06 11.94 8.88
N ASN A 45 -11.91 10.96 7.98
CA ASN A 45 -11.99 11.07 6.50
C ASN A 45 -11.00 12.05 5.86
N ASN A 46 -9.95 12.45 6.59
CA ASN A 46 -8.93 13.34 6.09
C ASN A 46 -7.53 12.78 6.37
N PHE A 47 -6.61 12.99 5.46
CA PHE A 47 -5.21 12.69 5.69
C PHE A 47 -4.60 13.73 6.65
N LYS A 48 -4.20 13.27 7.84
CA LYS A 48 -3.52 14.08 8.85
C LYS A 48 -2.05 13.71 8.91
N SER A 49 -1.17 14.71 8.82
CA SER A 49 0.26 14.53 9.01
C SER A 49 0.55 14.16 10.46
N ILE A 50 1.36 13.14 10.65
CA ILE A 50 1.83 12.69 11.97
C ILE A 50 3.34 12.90 12.12
N ASP A 51 4.07 13.02 11.00
CA ASP A 51 5.51 13.28 10.98
C ASP A 51 5.91 13.92 9.63
N SER A 52 7.11 14.54 9.59
CA SER A 52 7.70 15.08 8.37
C SER A 52 9.22 15.04 8.44
N CYS A 53 9.85 14.90 7.28
CA CYS A 53 11.31 14.94 7.16
C CYS A 53 11.75 15.45 5.79
N ASP A 54 12.96 16.00 5.71
CA ASP A 54 13.59 16.35 4.43
C ASP A 54 14.28 15.13 3.81
N VAL A 55 14.28 15.08 2.49
CA VAL A 55 15.13 14.15 1.74
C VAL A 55 16.50 14.79 1.54
N LEU A 56 17.54 14.20 2.12
CA LEU A 56 18.90 14.70 2.05
C LEU A 56 19.83 13.64 1.44
N HIS A 57 20.43 13.97 0.32
CA HIS A 57 21.30 13.03 -0.41
C HIS A 57 20.62 11.69 -0.72
N GLY A 58 19.34 11.75 -1.08
CA GLY A 58 18.52 10.59 -1.37
C GLY A 58 18.17 9.74 -0.14
N GLN A 59 18.29 10.26 1.08
CA GLN A 59 17.93 9.57 2.32
C GLN A 59 16.85 10.36 3.08
N PHE A 60 15.94 9.65 3.75
CA PHE A 60 14.92 10.22 4.62
C PHE A 60 14.57 9.27 5.76
N HIS A 61 14.07 9.82 6.85
CA HIS A 61 13.81 9.07 8.07
C HIS A 61 12.57 9.59 8.80
N PHE A 62 11.69 8.67 9.20
CA PHE A 62 10.59 8.94 10.12
C PHE A 62 10.67 8.01 11.31
N GLN A 63 10.25 8.46 12.48
CA GLN A 63 10.16 7.63 13.68
C GLN A 63 9.02 8.09 14.57
N GLY A 64 8.41 7.16 15.31
CA GLY A 64 7.35 7.55 16.23
C GLY A 64 6.85 6.42 17.09
N ASN A 65 5.97 6.80 18.04
CA ASN A 65 5.25 5.85 18.86
C ASN A 65 4.01 5.35 18.12
N LEU A 66 3.68 4.10 18.35
CA LEU A 66 2.55 3.43 17.72
C LEU A 66 1.57 2.99 18.79
N ASP A 67 0.37 3.56 18.79
CA ASP A 67 -0.75 3.14 19.66
C ASP A 67 -1.43 1.87 19.12
N SER A 68 -1.48 1.73 17.79
CA SER A 68 -2.01 0.58 17.06
C SER A 68 -1.44 0.51 15.65
N VAL A 69 -1.39 -0.68 15.07
CA VAL A 69 -1.05 -0.86 13.66
C VAL A 69 -2.06 -0.14 12.79
N LYS A 70 -1.61 0.63 11.79
CA LYS A 70 -2.48 1.41 10.91
C LYS A 70 -1.88 1.61 9.52
N MET A 71 -2.75 1.87 8.54
CA MET A 71 -2.28 2.32 7.24
C MET A 71 -1.74 3.74 7.33
N GLY A 72 -0.62 3.97 6.68
CA GLY A 72 -0.02 5.28 6.48
C GLY A 72 0.27 5.51 5.01
N ASN A 73 0.54 6.76 4.67
CA ASN A 73 0.97 7.15 3.33
C ASN A 73 2.08 8.18 3.46
N ILE A 74 3.13 8.02 2.66
CA ILE A 74 4.12 9.07 2.44
C ILE A 74 3.56 10.00 1.37
N PHE A 75 3.60 11.29 1.65
CA PHE A 75 3.19 12.36 0.75
C PHE A 75 4.39 13.26 0.43
N MET A 76 4.39 13.81 -0.76
CA MET A 76 5.19 14.95 -1.14
C MET A 76 4.22 16.07 -1.49
N ASP A 77 4.29 17.17 -0.78
CA ASP A 77 3.26 18.22 -0.82
C ASP A 77 1.87 17.62 -0.49
N ASP A 78 0.90 17.72 -1.39
CA ASP A 78 -0.43 17.13 -1.22
C ASP A 78 -0.64 15.84 -2.04
N GLU A 79 0.41 15.36 -2.73
CA GLU A 79 0.33 14.17 -3.57
C GLU A 79 0.78 12.91 -2.81
N PRO A 80 -0.01 11.85 -2.81
CA PRO A 80 0.37 10.58 -2.20
C PRO A 80 1.47 9.90 -3.04
N VAL A 81 2.60 9.62 -2.40
CA VAL A 81 3.76 8.97 -3.04
C VAL A 81 3.71 7.46 -2.82
N LEU A 82 3.47 7.02 -1.59
CA LEU A 82 3.61 5.60 -1.24
C LEU A 82 2.75 5.21 -0.04
N PRO A 83 1.80 4.27 -0.19
CA PRO A 83 1.12 3.66 0.95
C PRO A 83 2.03 2.65 1.64
N LEU A 84 1.91 2.56 2.98
CA LEU A 84 2.63 1.59 3.82
C LEU A 84 1.80 1.25 5.06
N VAL A 85 2.24 0.23 5.79
CA VAL A 85 1.69 -0.10 7.11
C VAL A 85 2.63 0.42 8.19
N LEU A 86 2.12 1.21 9.11
CA LEU A 86 2.80 1.58 10.33
C LEU A 86 2.62 0.43 11.33
N GLU A 87 3.65 -0.38 11.47
CA GLU A 87 3.76 -1.50 12.40
C GLU A 87 5.09 -1.40 13.15
N SER A 88 5.18 -2.05 14.30
CA SER A 88 6.35 -1.95 15.18
C SER A 88 7.59 -2.53 14.51
N GLY A 89 8.71 -1.82 14.63
CA GLY A 89 10.02 -2.22 14.11
C GLY A 89 10.59 -1.31 13.03
N ASP A 90 11.63 -1.82 12.37
CA ASP A 90 12.35 -1.12 11.30
C ASP A 90 11.65 -1.35 9.96
N ILE A 91 11.14 -0.30 9.35
CA ILE A 91 10.50 -0.31 8.03
C ILE A 91 11.49 0.27 7.02
N THR A 92 11.80 -0.49 5.98
CA THR A 92 12.69 -0.04 4.91
C THR A 92 11.87 0.44 3.72
N VAL A 93 12.15 1.66 3.24
CA VAL A 93 11.49 2.25 2.06
C VAL A 93 12.50 2.53 0.97
N LYS A 94 12.16 2.18 -0.28
CA LYS A 94 12.90 2.56 -1.48
C LYS A 94 11.95 3.26 -2.45
N LEU A 95 12.33 4.48 -2.85
CA LEU A 95 11.61 5.29 -3.82
C LEU A 95 12.50 5.48 -5.05
N ASP A 96 12.41 4.56 -6.00
CA ASP A 96 13.17 4.59 -7.24
C ASP A 96 12.26 4.93 -8.42
N ASP A 97 12.81 5.47 -9.51
CA ASP A 97 12.06 5.77 -10.73
C ASP A 97 11.34 4.54 -11.31
N ALA A 98 11.97 3.35 -11.17
CA ALA A 98 11.42 2.10 -11.68
C ALA A 98 10.49 1.38 -10.71
N GLN A 99 10.66 1.60 -9.40
CA GLN A 99 9.89 0.87 -8.39
C GLN A 99 9.84 1.59 -7.05
N GLN A 100 8.74 1.37 -6.36
CA GLN A 100 8.52 1.81 -4.99
C GLN A 100 8.31 0.57 -4.12
N ILE A 101 9.13 0.40 -3.09
CA ILE A 101 9.11 -0.80 -2.23
C ILE A 101 9.10 -0.37 -0.78
N VAL A 102 8.25 -1.04 0.01
CA VAL A 102 8.34 -1.06 1.48
C VAL A 102 8.54 -2.51 1.91
N SER A 103 9.40 -2.73 2.89
CA SER A 103 9.79 -4.06 3.36
C SER A 103 10.28 -4.05 4.81
N SER A 104 10.71 -5.21 5.26
CA SER A 104 11.35 -5.47 6.56
C SER A 104 10.37 -5.62 7.73
N THR A 105 9.06 -5.57 7.46
CA THR A 105 8.03 -5.86 8.46
C THR A 105 6.91 -6.73 7.84
N PRO A 106 6.24 -7.59 8.63
CA PRO A 106 5.36 -8.64 8.08
C PRO A 106 4.21 -8.13 7.20
N LEU A 107 3.52 -7.06 7.63
CA LEU A 107 2.37 -6.54 6.88
C LEU A 107 2.82 -5.76 5.65
N ASN A 108 3.93 -5.02 5.73
CA ASN A 108 4.51 -4.36 4.57
C ASN A 108 4.99 -5.37 3.52
N ASP A 109 5.70 -6.43 3.94
CA ASP A 109 6.13 -7.49 3.02
C ASP A 109 4.94 -8.18 2.33
N LYS A 110 3.85 -8.44 3.10
CA LYS A 110 2.60 -9.01 2.57
C LYS A 110 1.94 -8.06 1.55
N LEU A 111 1.83 -6.77 1.87
CA LEU A 111 1.25 -5.74 1.01
C LEU A 111 2.04 -5.62 -0.30
N PHE A 112 3.35 -5.45 -0.22
CA PHE A 112 4.19 -5.21 -1.40
C PHE A 112 4.37 -6.45 -2.28
N LYS A 113 4.35 -7.66 -1.71
CA LYS A 113 4.27 -8.90 -2.49
C LYS A 113 2.99 -8.94 -3.33
N LYS A 114 1.86 -8.51 -2.79
CA LYS A 114 0.58 -8.47 -3.52
C LYS A 114 0.56 -7.32 -4.54
N LYS A 115 1.04 -6.12 -4.16
CA LYS A 115 1.21 -4.96 -5.05
C LYS A 115 2.03 -5.31 -6.30
N LYS A 116 3.11 -6.07 -6.15
CA LYS A 116 3.93 -6.53 -7.29
C LYS A 116 3.13 -7.39 -8.27
N LYS A 117 2.27 -8.30 -7.79
CA LYS A 117 1.41 -9.09 -8.67
C LYS A 117 0.37 -8.24 -9.38
N TYR A 118 -0.23 -7.28 -8.68
CA TYR A 118 -1.17 -6.33 -9.25
C TYR A 118 -0.51 -5.51 -10.38
N GLN A 119 0.68 -4.96 -10.13
CA GLN A 119 1.44 -4.24 -11.14
C GLN A 119 1.81 -5.09 -12.38
N GLN A 120 2.07 -6.39 -12.19
CA GLN A 120 2.30 -7.30 -13.31
C GLN A 120 1.06 -7.44 -14.21
N LEU A 121 -0.15 -7.54 -13.63
CA LEU A 121 -1.40 -7.58 -14.39
C LEU A 121 -1.64 -6.25 -15.12
N GLN A 122 -1.44 -5.12 -14.44
CA GLN A 122 -1.53 -3.79 -15.04
C GLN A 122 -0.56 -3.59 -16.22
N ASN A 123 0.66 -4.12 -16.11
CA ASN A 123 1.63 -4.08 -17.21
C ASN A 123 1.17 -4.93 -18.39
N GLN A 124 0.58 -6.09 -18.15
CA GLN A 124 0.01 -6.93 -19.20
C GLN A 124 -1.16 -6.25 -19.91
N GLN A 125 -2.03 -5.55 -19.17
CA GLN A 125 -3.11 -4.75 -19.78
C GLN A 125 -2.56 -3.63 -20.68
N ARG A 126 -1.53 -2.90 -20.22
CA ARG A 126 -0.85 -1.88 -21.05
C ARG A 126 -0.23 -2.47 -22.30
N GLU A 127 0.33 -3.67 -22.22
CA GLU A 127 0.89 -4.36 -23.37
C GLU A 127 -0.18 -4.69 -24.45
N LEU A 128 -1.43 -4.91 -24.07
CA LEU A 128 -2.52 -5.10 -25.05
C LEU A 128 -2.74 -3.84 -25.91
N VAL A 129 -2.60 -2.65 -25.32
CA VAL A 129 -2.69 -1.39 -26.06
C VAL A 129 -1.57 -1.31 -27.11
N HIS A 130 -0.33 -1.63 -26.70
CA HIS A 130 0.80 -1.66 -27.63
C HIS A 130 0.61 -2.68 -28.78
N LYS A 131 0.10 -3.87 -28.46
CA LYS A 131 -0.22 -4.88 -29.49
C LYS A 131 -1.28 -4.40 -30.47
N HIS A 132 -2.30 -3.68 -29.98
CA HIS A 132 -3.34 -3.09 -30.82
C HIS A 132 -2.73 -2.06 -31.79
N ASP A 133 -1.92 -1.14 -31.28
CA ASP A 133 -1.27 -0.10 -32.11
C ASP A 133 -0.33 -0.69 -33.15
N GLN A 134 0.45 -1.71 -32.77
CA GLN A 134 1.32 -2.44 -33.70
C GLN A 134 0.51 -3.15 -34.82
N ALA A 135 -0.64 -3.73 -34.48
CA ALA A 135 -1.50 -4.38 -35.44
C ALA A 135 -2.06 -3.40 -36.49
N ILE A 136 -2.42 -2.18 -36.07
CA ILE A 136 -2.82 -1.10 -36.97
C ILE A 136 -1.67 -0.76 -37.91
N MET A 137 -0.48 -0.55 -37.40
CA MET A 137 0.72 -0.19 -38.19
C MET A 137 1.09 -1.28 -39.21
N ASN A 138 0.86 -2.55 -38.88
CA ASN A 138 1.16 -3.70 -39.70
C ASN A 138 0.05 -4.02 -40.73
N GLY A 139 -1.08 -3.27 -40.73
CA GLY A 139 -2.20 -3.51 -41.63
C GLY A 139 -2.94 -4.82 -41.34
N SER A 140 -2.93 -5.30 -40.12
CA SER A 140 -3.61 -6.54 -39.71
C SER A 140 -5.13 -6.41 -39.81
N ASP A 141 -5.87 -7.54 -39.93
CA ASP A 141 -7.32 -7.54 -39.83
C ASP A 141 -7.76 -7.14 -38.41
N MET A 142 -8.20 -5.90 -38.26
CA MET A 142 -8.54 -5.32 -36.96
C MET A 142 -9.76 -5.98 -36.31
N ASN A 143 -10.66 -6.62 -37.04
CA ASN A 143 -11.78 -7.34 -36.46
C ASN A 143 -11.28 -8.54 -35.65
N VAL A 144 -10.35 -9.31 -36.23
CA VAL A 144 -9.74 -10.48 -35.57
C VAL A 144 -8.88 -10.04 -34.40
N VAL A 145 -8.04 -9.01 -34.58
CA VAL A 145 -7.14 -8.48 -33.56
C VAL A 145 -7.94 -7.97 -32.36
N THR A 146 -8.94 -7.11 -32.58
CA THR A 146 -9.76 -6.52 -31.51
C THR A 146 -10.51 -7.59 -30.74
N GLN A 147 -11.10 -8.58 -31.40
CA GLN A 147 -11.78 -9.68 -30.71
C GLN A 147 -10.83 -10.46 -29.79
N LYS A 148 -9.62 -10.77 -30.28
CA LYS A 148 -8.60 -11.46 -29.48
C LYS A 148 -8.15 -10.64 -28.29
N LEU A 149 -7.78 -9.37 -28.51
CA LEU A 149 -7.29 -8.49 -27.44
C LEU A 149 -8.37 -8.21 -26.39
N ASN A 150 -9.65 -8.07 -26.79
CA ASN A 150 -10.76 -7.92 -25.84
C ASN A 150 -10.91 -9.18 -24.96
N ALA A 151 -10.78 -10.38 -25.52
CA ALA A 151 -10.83 -11.61 -24.72
C ALA A 151 -9.67 -11.69 -23.71
N GLU A 152 -8.46 -11.31 -24.12
CA GLU A 152 -7.30 -11.24 -23.23
C GLU A 152 -7.50 -10.17 -22.14
N ALA A 153 -8.07 -9.00 -22.46
CA ALA A 153 -8.34 -7.92 -21.51
C ALA A 153 -9.36 -8.35 -20.44
N ILE A 154 -10.44 -9.04 -20.85
CA ILE A 154 -11.44 -9.58 -19.91
C ILE A 154 -10.79 -10.56 -18.93
N GLN A 155 -9.96 -11.49 -19.43
CA GLN A 155 -9.26 -12.44 -18.58
C GLN A 155 -8.31 -11.77 -17.58
N LEU A 156 -7.61 -10.71 -17.98
CA LEU A 156 -6.73 -9.96 -17.09
C LEU A 156 -7.54 -9.20 -16.03
N SER A 157 -8.66 -8.59 -16.41
CA SER A 157 -9.57 -7.92 -15.47
C SER A 157 -10.12 -8.89 -14.42
N GLU A 158 -10.57 -10.08 -14.83
CA GLU A 158 -11.04 -11.12 -13.89
C GLU A 158 -9.94 -11.59 -12.93
N GLN A 159 -8.69 -11.68 -13.41
CA GLN A 159 -7.54 -12.02 -12.55
C GLN A 159 -7.23 -10.91 -11.54
N GLU A 160 -7.37 -9.66 -11.95
CA GLU A 160 -7.20 -8.48 -11.08
C GLU A 160 -8.26 -8.44 -9.98
N ASP A 161 -9.53 -8.56 -10.35
CA ASP A 161 -10.67 -8.60 -9.44
C ASP A 161 -10.52 -9.73 -8.42
N LYS A 162 -10.15 -10.93 -8.88
CA LYS A 162 -9.89 -12.08 -8.01
C LYS A 162 -8.70 -11.86 -7.09
N LEU A 163 -7.63 -11.22 -7.57
CA LEU A 163 -6.46 -10.91 -6.76
C LEU A 163 -6.81 -9.95 -5.61
N ILE A 164 -7.58 -8.90 -5.89
CA ILE A 164 -8.02 -7.91 -4.92
C ILE A 164 -9.00 -8.54 -3.93
N THR A 165 -10.06 -9.18 -4.43
CA THR A 165 -11.09 -9.83 -3.61
C THR A 165 -10.48 -10.81 -2.62
N ASN A 166 -9.62 -11.72 -3.09
CA ASN A 166 -8.98 -12.70 -2.21
C ASN A 166 -8.09 -12.00 -1.17
N PHE A 167 -7.34 -10.97 -1.56
CA PHE A 167 -6.46 -10.29 -0.61
C PHE A 167 -7.24 -9.56 0.47
N VAL A 168 -8.31 -8.84 0.11
CA VAL A 168 -9.15 -8.12 1.06
C VAL A 168 -9.85 -9.08 2.01
N THR A 169 -10.46 -10.16 1.48
CA THR A 169 -11.19 -11.14 2.29
C THR A 169 -10.26 -11.93 3.24
N GLU A 170 -9.05 -12.26 2.82
CA GLU A 170 -8.03 -12.89 3.66
C GLU A 170 -7.49 -11.97 4.78
N ASN A 171 -7.82 -10.68 4.75
CA ASN A 171 -7.30 -9.67 5.66
C ASN A 171 -8.39 -8.83 6.34
N PHE A 172 -9.63 -9.30 6.43
CA PHE A 172 -10.71 -8.59 7.10
C PHE A 172 -10.41 -8.23 8.56
N ASP A 173 -9.57 -9.01 9.24
CA ASP A 173 -9.26 -8.85 10.65
C ASP A 173 -8.00 -8.00 10.91
N ASN A 174 -7.44 -7.37 9.87
CA ASN A 174 -6.27 -6.49 10.00
C ASN A 174 -6.34 -5.30 9.02
N VAL A 175 -5.48 -4.32 9.25
CA VAL A 175 -5.46 -3.05 8.50
C VAL A 175 -5.28 -3.18 6.99
N LEU A 176 -4.75 -4.31 6.50
CA LEU A 176 -4.54 -4.52 5.06
C LEU A 176 -5.87 -4.71 4.32
N GLY A 177 -6.86 -5.35 4.93
CA GLY A 177 -8.16 -5.55 4.29
C GLY A 177 -8.82 -4.22 3.96
N ALA A 178 -9.11 -3.44 4.99
CA ALA A 178 -9.74 -2.13 4.87
C ALA A 178 -8.86 -1.15 4.07
N GLY A 179 -7.56 -1.11 4.35
CA GLY A 179 -6.63 -0.20 3.68
C GLY A 179 -6.49 -0.48 2.18
N VAL A 180 -6.38 -1.73 1.75
CA VAL A 180 -6.32 -2.07 0.32
C VAL A 180 -7.66 -1.84 -0.35
N PHE A 181 -8.79 -2.18 0.29
CA PHE A 181 -10.11 -1.87 -0.23
C PHE A 181 -10.25 -0.37 -0.54
N PHE A 182 -9.87 0.49 0.41
CA PHE A 182 -9.85 1.94 0.23
C PHE A 182 -8.97 2.37 -0.95
N LEU A 183 -7.72 1.87 -1.03
CA LEU A 183 -6.78 2.24 -2.09
C LEU A 183 -7.28 1.90 -3.49
N VAL A 184 -8.00 0.80 -3.66
CA VAL A 184 -8.52 0.38 -4.98
C VAL A 184 -9.87 1.01 -5.33
N THR A 185 -10.61 1.53 -4.34
CA THR A 185 -11.91 2.20 -4.55
C THR A 185 -11.78 3.72 -4.64
N MET A 186 -10.77 4.32 -4.00
CA MET A 186 -10.57 5.77 -3.91
C MET A 186 -10.41 6.47 -5.28
N GLY A 187 -9.95 5.75 -6.31
CA GLY A 187 -9.80 6.29 -7.66
C GLY A 187 -11.08 6.32 -8.50
N ASN A 188 -12.16 5.73 -8.03
CA ASN A 188 -13.42 5.66 -8.76
C ASN A 188 -14.27 6.89 -8.47
N GLN A 189 -14.35 7.83 -9.44
CA GLN A 189 -15.18 9.04 -9.34
C GLN A 189 -16.69 8.74 -9.14
N TYR A 190 -17.12 7.54 -9.45
CA TYR A 190 -18.47 7.05 -9.20
C TYR A 190 -18.36 5.67 -8.56
N PRO A 191 -18.89 5.49 -7.34
CA PRO A 191 -18.96 4.17 -6.71
C PRO A 191 -19.99 3.31 -7.45
N MET A 192 -19.63 2.81 -8.61
CA MET A 192 -20.41 1.74 -9.22
C MET A 192 -20.09 0.48 -8.42
N LEU A 193 -21.13 -0.12 -7.85
CA LEU A 193 -21.03 -1.45 -7.23
C LEU A 193 -20.61 -2.45 -8.32
N SER A 194 -19.30 -2.63 -8.45
CA SER A 194 -18.76 -3.67 -9.33
C SER A 194 -18.96 -5.04 -8.66
N PRO A 195 -19.08 -6.12 -9.44
CA PRO A 195 -19.31 -7.46 -8.89
C PRO A 195 -18.29 -7.88 -7.82
N TRP A 196 -17.01 -7.46 -7.95
CA TRP A 196 -15.99 -7.77 -6.96
C TRP A 196 -16.18 -7.01 -5.63
N ILE A 197 -16.70 -5.78 -5.65
CA ILE A 197 -17.06 -5.01 -4.45
C ILE A 197 -18.24 -5.69 -3.75
N GLU A 198 -19.28 -6.07 -4.50
CA GLU A 198 -20.42 -6.79 -3.95
C GLU A 198 -20.00 -8.12 -3.32
N ASP A 199 -19.10 -8.86 -3.96
CA ASP A 199 -18.58 -10.13 -3.44
C ASP A 199 -17.80 -9.91 -2.13
N ILE A 200 -16.94 -8.89 -2.04
CA ILE A 200 -16.25 -8.52 -0.79
C ILE A 200 -17.27 -8.16 0.30
N MET A 201 -18.20 -7.25 0.00
CA MET A 201 -19.15 -6.74 0.98
C MET A 201 -20.14 -7.81 1.48
N SER A 202 -20.47 -8.79 0.65
CA SER A 202 -21.32 -9.94 1.04
C SER A 202 -20.64 -10.85 2.07
N LYS A 203 -19.31 -10.91 2.08
CA LYS A 203 -18.50 -11.73 2.98
C LYS A 203 -17.94 -10.93 4.16
N ALA A 204 -18.08 -9.61 4.12
CA ALA A 204 -17.43 -8.68 5.04
C ALA A 204 -17.95 -8.83 6.48
N THR A 205 -17.02 -8.87 7.43
CA THR A 205 -17.31 -8.84 8.87
C THR A 205 -17.84 -7.47 9.29
N ASP A 206 -18.53 -7.40 10.43
CA ASP A 206 -19.00 -6.13 10.98
C ASP A 206 -17.85 -5.19 11.31
N ASN A 207 -16.72 -5.71 11.76
CA ASN A 207 -15.52 -4.94 12.03
C ASN A 207 -15.00 -4.29 10.75
N PHE A 208 -14.91 -5.04 9.64
CA PHE A 208 -14.49 -4.52 8.36
C PHE A 208 -15.45 -3.44 7.83
N LYS A 209 -16.77 -3.68 7.90
CA LYS A 209 -17.79 -2.71 7.45
C LYS A 209 -17.79 -1.40 8.25
N ASN A 210 -17.38 -1.46 9.53
CA ASN A 210 -17.30 -0.29 10.41
C ASN A 210 -15.91 0.36 10.42
N ASP A 211 -14.94 -0.17 9.68
CA ASP A 211 -13.61 0.44 9.57
C ASP A 211 -13.71 1.81 8.87
N PRO A 212 -13.00 2.84 9.37
CA PRO A 212 -12.99 4.18 8.76
C PRO A 212 -12.58 4.20 7.27
N TYR A 213 -11.81 3.22 6.82
CA TYR A 213 -11.41 3.08 5.41
C TYR A 213 -12.49 2.45 4.52
N VAL A 214 -13.57 1.91 5.09
CA VAL A 214 -14.62 1.19 4.36
C VAL A 214 -15.97 1.88 4.44
N LYS A 215 -16.24 2.59 5.55
CA LYS A 215 -17.58 3.06 5.93
C LYS A 215 -18.12 4.20 5.07
N ASP A 216 -17.25 4.97 4.37
CA ASP A 216 -17.59 6.13 3.54
C ASP A 216 -17.33 5.85 2.06
#